data_5b552cc17b8de8f76cf51d695ebd0d28
#
_entry.id   5b552cc17b8de8f76cf51d695ebd0d28
#
_cell.length_a   1.000
_cell.length_b   1.000
_cell.length_c   1.000
_cell.angle_alpha   90.00
_cell.angle_beta   90.00
_cell.angle_gamma   90.00
#
_symmetry.space_group_name_H-M   'P 1'
#
loop_
_entity.id
_entity.type
_entity.pdbx_description
1 polymer ?
#
loop_
_entity_poly.entity_id
_entity_poly.type
_entity_poly.pdbx_seq_one_letter_code
_entity_poly.pdbx_strand_id
1 'polypeptide(L)' 'MIEIILNGERKTIDPQASVTAVLAANGYDCGRVAVAINSTFVARADYDRQKFVVGDRVDVVAPMAGG' A
#
# COMPACT_ATOMS: atom_id res chain seq x y z
N MET A 1 12.77 11.12 -0.49
CA MET A 1 11.71 10.37 0.22
C MET A 1 10.43 11.18 0.23
N ILE A 2 9.31 10.50 0.15
CA ILE A 2 7.99 11.14 0.20
C ILE A 2 7.22 10.59 1.40
N GLU A 3 6.27 11.38 1.89
CA GLU A 3 5.41 10.97 2.99
C GLU A 3 4.05 10.54 2.44
N ILE A 4 3.58 9.39 2.90
CA ILE A 4 2.23 8.90 2.63
C ILE A 4 1.54 8.61 3.97
N ILE A 5 0.24 8.39 3.93
CA ILE A 5 -0.52 8.02 5.12
C ILE A 5 -1.00 6.58 4.91
N LEU A 6 -0.41 5.66 5.66
CA LEU A 6 -0.70 4.24 5.55
C LEU A 6 -1.55 3.81 6.73
N ASN A 7 -2.80 3.44 6.47
CA ASN A 7 -3.76 3.07 7.51
C ASN A 7 -3.81 4.08 8.65
N GLY A 8 -3.81 5.37 8.30
CA GLY A 8 -3.87 6.45 9.28
C GLY A 8 -2.55 6.86 9.89
N GLU A 9 -1.45 6.19 9.54
CA GLU A 9 -0.12 6.52 10.07
C GLU A 9 0.76 7.13 8.99
N ARG A 10 1.50 8.15 9.35
CA ARG A 10 2.46 8.77 8.43
C ARG A 10 3.66 7.84 8.25
N LYS A 11 4.02 7.60 7.00
CA LYS A 11 5.18 6.79 6.63
C LYS A 11 5.98 7.53 5.58
N THR A 12 7.29 7.46 5.69
CA THR A 12 8.19 8.02 4.68
C THR A 12 8.69 6.87 3.82
N ILE A 13 8.54 7.00 2.51
CA ILE A 13 8.92 5.94 1.58
C ILE A 13 9.76 6.50 0.44
N ASP A 14 10.47 5.61 -0.24
CA ASP A 14 11.18 5.94 -1.47
C ASP A 14 10.13 6.23 -2.56
N PRO A 15 10.23 7.35 -3.28
CA PRO A 15 9.26 7.67 -4.34
C PRO A 15 9.24 6.64 -5.48
N GLN A 16 10.28 5.82 -5.61
CA GLN A 16 10.31 4.75 -6.59
C GLN A 16 9.74 3.43 -6.08
N ALA A 17 9.38 3.35 -4.81
CA ALA A 17 8.85 2.12 -4.25
C ALA A 17 7.47 1.81 -4.83
N SER A 18 7.28 0.55 -5.20
CA SER A 18 5.99 0.06 -5.67
C SER A 18 5.09 -0.29 -4.49
N VAL A 19 3.82 -0.55 -4.77
CA VAL A 19 2.90 -1.05 -3.75
C VAL A 19 3.46 -2.33 -3.12
N THR A 20 3.97 -3.25 -3.94
CA THR A 20 4.58 -4.48 -3.42
C THR A 20 5.70 -4.19 -2.43
N ALA A 21 6.59 -3.26 -2.78
CA ALA A 21 7.72 -2.94 -1.91
C ALA A 21 7.26 -2.32 -0.58
N VAL A 22 6.29 -1.43 -0.64
CA VAL A 22 5.76 -0.78 0.58
C VAL A 22 5.07 -1.80 1.48
N LEU A 23 4.27 -2.69 0.89
CA LEU A 23 3.61 -3.74 1.67
C LEU A 23 4.62 -4.64 2.36
N ALA A 24 5.64 -5.09 1.62
CA ALA A 24 6.66 -5.96 2.19
C ALA A 24 7.43 -5.28 3.32
N ALA A 25 7.77 -4.00 3.15
CA ALA A 25 8.50 -3.25 4.16
C ALA A 25 7.69 -3.07 5.46
N ASN A 26 6.37 -3.15 5.37
CA ASN A 26 5.48 -2.99 6.53
C ASN A 26 4.90 -4.30 7.03
N GLY A 27 5.43 -5.44 6.57
CA GLY A 27 5.04 -6.74 7.09
C GLY A 27 3.75 -7.31 6.51
N TYR A 28 3.23 -6.73 5.44
CA TYR A 28 2.03 -7.26 4.79
C TYR A 28 2.37 -8.30 3.75
N ASP A 29 1.50 -9.28 3.61
CA ASP A 29 1.58 -10.27 2.54
C ASP A 29 0.74 -9.75 1.37
N CYS A 30 1.39 -9.32 0.30
CA CYS A 30 0.68 -8.71 -0.82
C CYS A 30 -0.25 -9.69 -1.55
N GLY A 31 -0.11 -10.99 -1.33
CA GLY A 31 -1.05 -11.97 -1.85
C GLY A 31 -2.33 -12.07 -1.05
N ARG A 32 -2.40 -11.42 0.11
CA ARG A 32 -3.52 -11.56 1.05
C ARG A 32 -4.23 -10.27 1.39
N VAL A 33 -3.75 -9.14 0.89
CA VAL A 33 -4.33 -7.84 1.23
C VAL A 33 -4.89 -7.16 0.01
N ALA A 34 -5.87 -6.29 0.23
CA ALA A 34 -6.36 -5.35 -0.78
C ALA A 34 -5.84 -3.97 -0.43
N VAL A 35 -5.48 -3.20 -1.44
CA VAL A 35 -4.91 -1.87 -1.27
C VAL A 35 -5.76 -0.86 -2.02
N ALA A 36 -6.11 0.22 -1.34
CA ALA A 36 -6.75 1.37 -1.96
C ALA A 36 -5.86 2.59 -1.78
N ILE A 37 -5.71 3.37 -2.83
CA ILE A 37 -4.99 4.65 -2.79
C ILE A 37 -6.01 5.75 -3.05
N ASN A 38 -6.19 6.64 -2.09
CA ASN A 38 -7.18 7.71 -2.16
C ASN A 38 -8.56 7.16 -2.52
N SER A 39 -8.96 6.08 -1.85
CA SER A 39 -10.26 5.41 -1.97
C SER A 39 -10.47 4.65 -3.29
N THR A 40 -9.43 4.47 -4.08
CA THR A 40 -9.51 3.70 -5.33
C THR A 40 -8.68 2.43 -5.17
N PHE A 41 -9.30 1.28 -5.30
CA PHE A 41 -8.58 0.01 -5.19
C PHE A 41 -7.60 -0.17 -6.35
N VAL A 42 -6.43 -0.69 -6.01
CA VAL A 42 -5.39 -1.01 -6.99
C VAL A 42 -5.54 -2.48 -7.37
N ALA A 43 -5.55 -2.76 -8.68
CA ALA A 43 -5.60 -4.14 -9.14
C ALA A 43 -4.34 -4.87 -8.70
N ARG A 44 -4.48 -6.11 -8.23
CA ARG A 44 -3.33 -6.88 -7.76
C ARG A 44 -2.25 -7.01 -8.82
N ALA A 45 -2.64 -7.12 -10.08
CA ALA A 45 -1.69 -7.19 -11.19
C ALA A 45 -0.84 -5.94 -11.34
N ASP A 46 -1.26 -4.82 -10.74
CA ASP A 46 -0.54 -3.56 -10.84
C ASP A 46 0.36 -3.28 -9.64
N TYR A 47 0.35 -4.13 -8.61
CA TYR A 47 1.09 -3.87 -7.38
C TYR A 47 2.60 -3.66 -7.61
N ASP A 48 3.18 -4.38 -8.56
CA ASP A 48 4.62 -4.29 -8.81
C ASP A 48 5.03 -3.02 -9.54
N ARG A 49 4.09 -2.31 -10.13
CA ARG A 49 4.39 -1.11 -10.91
C ARG A 49 3.70 0.15 -10.39
N GLN A 50 2.69 0.01 -9.54
CA GLN A 50 2.00 1.16 -8.97
C GLN A 50 2.91 1.88 -7.99
N LYS A 51 3.15 3.15 -8.22
CA LYS A 51 3.94 4.01 -7.35
C LYS A 51 3.02 4.93 -6.55
N PHE A 52 3.61 5.64 -5.60
CA PHE A 52 2.89 6.60 -4.76
C PHE A 52 3.38 8.01 -5.05
N VAL A 53 2.53 8.98 -4.73
CA VAL A 53 2.92 10.39 -4.72
C VAL A 53 2.76 10.92 -3.31
N VAL A 54 3.42 12.05 -3.01
CA VAL A 54 3.39 12.64 -1.68
C VAL A 54 1.94 12.92 -1.26
N GLY A 55 1.62 12.55 -0.03
CA GLY A 55 0.30 12.79 0.53
C GLY A 55 -0.74 11.73 0.22
N ASP A 56 -0.40 10.70 -0.53
CA ASP A 56 -1.35 9.61 -0.81
C ASP A 56 -1.86 9.00 0.48
N ARG A 57 -3.17 8.79 0.54
CA ARG A 57 -3.78 8.03 1.61
C ARG A 57 -3.93 6.59 1.16
N VAL A 58 -3.28 5.69 1.85
CA VAL A 58 -3.22 4.28 1.49
C VAL A 58 -3.92 3.45 2.55
N ASP A 59 -4.91 2.69 2.13
CA ASP A 59 -5.63 1.79 3.01
C ASP A 59 -5.32 0.36 2.62
N VAL A 60 -4.81 -0.41 3.57
CA VAL A 60 -4.51 -1.82 3.37
C VAL A 60 -5.47 -2.62 4.21
N VAL A 61 -6.24 -3.47 3.54
CA VAL A 61 -7.27 -4.29 4.19
C VAL A 61 -6.89 -5.76 4.02
N ALA A 62 -6.73 -6.45 5.14
CA ALA A 62 -6.46 -7.89 5.14
C ALA A 62 -7.77 -8.61 5.43
N PRO A 63 -8.14 -9.65 4.67
CA PRO A 63 -9.30 -10.45 5.02
C PRO A 63 -9.07 -11.17 6.35
N MET A 64 -10.12 -11.28 7.14
CA MET A 64 -10.04 -11.95 8.42
C MET A 64 -9.78 -13.43 8.22
N ALA A 65 -8.72 -13.94 8.84
CA ALA A 65 -8.42 -15.37 8.76
C ALA A 65 -9.51 -16.15 9.51
N GLY A 66 -10.03 -17.17 8.85
CA GLY A 66 -11.08 -17.99 9.44
C GLY A 66 -12.41 -17.30 9.58
N GLY A 67 -12.45 -16.08 9.11
CA GLY A 67 -13.72 -15.31 9.14
C GLY A 67 -14.54 -15.70 7.97
#